data_8271c584fd660f15bee14e276282eba3
#
_entry.id   8271c584fd660f15bee14e276282eba3
#
_cell.length_a   1.000
_cell.length_b   1.000
_cell.length_c   1.000
_cell.angle_alpha   90.00
_cell.angle_beta   90.00
_cell.angle_gamma   90.00
#
_symmetry.space_group_name_H-M   'P 1'
#
loop_
_entity.id
_entity.type
_entity.pdbx_description
1 polymer ?
#
loop_
_entity_poly.entity_id
_entity_poly.type
_entity_poly.pdbx_seq_one_letter_code
_entity_poly.pdbx_strand_id
1 'polypeptide(L)'
;IYRGMGARLEWALLNYFIDTHLSNGFELVLVPHMLGYECGLTAGQFPKFEDEVYWLDIAEDERRRFMLPTAETALVSLHRDEILKESELPKKYISYTPCFRREAGSYRADERGMVRGHQFNKVEMVQYTLPEDSDRAFEELVSCAEGLVKGLGFHFRTVKLAAGDCSASMARTYDIEIQIPSMNGYKEVS
;
A
#
# COMPACT_ATOMS: atom_id res chain seq x y z
N ILE A 1 1.05 19.00 8.18
CA ILE A 1 1.10 18.84 9.66
C ILE A 1 -0.34 18.83 10.16
N TYR A 2 -0.74 17.73 10.82
CA TYR A 2 -2.02 17.63 11.51
C TYR A 2 -1.88 18.09 12.97
N ARG A 3 -2.88 18.80 13.50
CA ARG A 3 -2.89 19.30 14.89
C ARG A 3 -4.24 19.07 15.54
N GLY A 4 -4.23 18.83 16.85
CA GLY A 4 -5.44 18.74 17.65
C GLY A 4 -6.43 17.69 17.13
N MET A 5 -7.65 18.11 16.83
CA MET A 5 -8.67 17.22 16.30
C MET A 5 -8.32 16.58 14.95
N GLY A 6 -7.59 17.28 14.08
CA GLY A 6 -7.13 16.70 12.82
C GLY A 6 -6.17 15.52 13.02
N ALA A 7 -5.22 15.65 13.96
CA ALA A 7 -4.32 14.53 14.29
C ALA A 7 -5.08 13.37 14.95
N ARG A 8 -6.06 13.67 15.80
CA ARG A 8 -6.91 12.63 16.42
C ARG A 8 -7.78 11.90 15.40
N LEU A 9 -8.31 12.63 14.41
CA LEU A 9 -9.12 12.04 13.34
C LEU A 9 -8.28 11.07 12.49
N GLU A 10 -7.06 11.44 12.14
CA GLU A 10 -6.16 10.56 11.40
C GLU A 10 -5.85 9.29 12.18
N TRP A 11 -5.50 9.40 13.47
CA TRP A 11 -5.30 8.22 14.31
C TRP A 11 -6.56 7.36 14.48
N ALA A 12 -7.72 7.97 14.60
CA ALA A 12 -8.97 7.24 14.66
C ALA A 12 -9.23 6.45 13.37
N LEU A 13 -8.92 7.04 12.21
CA LEU A 13 -9.06 6.40 10.91
C LEU A 13 -8.09 5.21 10.77
N LEU A 14 -6.83 5.39 11.15
CA LEU A 14 -5.82 4.32 11.11
C LEU A 14 -6.20 3.15 12.03
N ASN A 15 -6.65 3.44 13.26
CA ASN A 15 -7.13 2.41 14.17
C ASN A 15 -8.36 1.68 13.61
N TYR A 16 -9.31 2.40 13.01
CA TYR A 16 -10.46 1.79 12.36
C TYR A 16 -10.04 0.80 11.27
N PHE A 17 -9.05 1.15 10.43
CA PHE A 17 -8.53 0.25 9.41
C PHE A 17 -7.86 -0.98 10.02
N ILE A 18 -6.98 -0.77 11.00
CA ILE A 18 -6.27 -1.86 11.68
C ILE A 18 -7.26 -2.82 12.35
N ASP A 19 -8.17 -2.32 13.18
CA ASP A 19 -9.12 -3.12 13.94
C ASP A 19 -10.06 -3.91 13.01
N THR A 20 -10.49 -3.29 11.90
CA THR A 20 -11.32 -3.96 10.90
C THR A 20 -10.58 -5.12 10.26
N HIS A 21 -9.32 -4.94 9.86
CA HIS A 21 -8.56 -5.99 9.22
C HIS A 21 -8.13 -7.09 10.20
N LEU A 22 -7.81 -6.76 11.45
CA LEU A 22 -7.62 -7.75 12.51
C LEU A 22 -8.86 -8.64 12.68
N SER A 23 -10.05 -8.03 12.65
CA SER A 23 -11.33 -8.76 12.72
C SER A 23 -11.59 -9.64 11.49
N ASN A 24 -10.99 -9.31 10.34
CA ASN A 24 -11.01 -10.10 9.11
C ASN A 24 -9.92 -11.20 9.06
N GLY A 25 -9.20 -11.41 10.18
CA GLY A 25 -8.22 -12.47 10.32
C GLY A 25 -6.82 -12.16 9.77
N PHE A 26 -6.51 -10.87 9.57
CA PHE A 26 -5.15 -10.44 9.25
C PHE A 26 -4.29 -10.33 10.53
N GLU A 27 -3.01 -10.59 10.41
CA GLU A 27 -2.00 -10.40 11.44
C GLU A 27 -1.34 -9.03 11.26
N LEU A 28 -1.24 -8.25 12.33
CA LEU A 28 -0.53 -6.96 12.31
C LEU A 28 0.97 -7.20 12.41
N VAL A 29 1.71 -6.68 11.45
CA VAL A 29 3.17 -6.73 11.39
C VAL A 29 3.71 -5.30 11.37
N LEU A 30 4.67 -5.00 12.24
CA LEU A 30 5.40 -3.74 12.22
C LEU A 30 6.70 -3.94 11.45
N VAL A 31 6.78 -3.30 10.28
CA VAL A 31 7.92 -3.41 9.38
C VAL A 31 8.89 -2.22 9.51
N PRO A 32 10.19 -2.40 9.20
CA PRO A 32 11.13 -1.28 9.15
C PRO A 32 10.78 -0.32 8.00
N HIS A 33 11.02 0.98 8.23
CA HIS A 33 10.77 2.02 7.23
C HIS A 33 11.97 2.27 6.30
N MET A 34 13.12 1.76 6.66
CA MET A 34 14.34 1.79 5.85
C MET A 34 14.60 0.40 5.29
N LEU A 35 14.59 0.29 3.97
CA LEU A 35 14.68 -0.98 3.27
C LEU A 35 15.96 -1.08 2.43
N GLY A 36 16.48 -2.31 2.29
CA GLY A 36 17.54 -2.59 1.34
C GLY A 36 17.00 -2.72 -0.09
N TYR A 37 17.86 -2.51 -1.08
CA TYR A 37 17.53 -2.57 -2.52
C TYR A 37 16.77 -3.84 -2.90
N GLU A 38 17.15 -4.97 -2.30
CA GLU A 38 16.55 -6.29 -2.56
C GLU A 38 15.04 -6.34 -2.30
N CYS A 39 14.54 -5.53 -1.34
CA CYS A 39 13.12 -5.47 -1.07
C CYS A 39 12.34 -4.86 -2.25
N GLY A 40 12.91 -3.86 -2.90
CA GLY A 40 12.32 -3.24 -4.09
C GLY A 40 12.29 -4.19 -5.29
N LEU A 41 13.34 -5.02 -5.45
CA LEU A 41 13.37 -6.07 -6.46
C LEU A 41 12.33 -7.15 -6.18
N THR A 42 12.26 -7.65 -4.94
CA THR A 42 11.30 -8.68 -4.53
C THR A 42 9.86 -8.23 -4.76
N ALA A 43 9.55 -6.96 -4.48
CA ALA A 43 8.23 -6.40 -4.70
C ALA A 43 7.92 -6.08 -6.18
N GLY A 44 8.86 -6.31 -7.10
CA GLY A 44 8.70 -5.97 -8.52
C GLY A 44 8.61 -4.46 -8.80
N GLN A 45 8.99 -3.63 -7.83
CA GLN A 45 8.97 -2.18 -7.95
C GLN A 45 10.22 -1.64 -8.65
N PHE A 46 11.36 -2.29 -8.46
CA PHE A 46 12.61 -1.96 -9.11
C PHE A 46 12.86 -2.84 -10.34
N PRO A 47 13.51 -2.26 -11.40
CA PRO A 47 14.07 -0.91 -11.47
C PRO A 47 13.08 0.22 -11.82
N LYS A 48 11.83 -0.08 -12.19
CA LYS A 48 10.87 0.88 -12.78
C LYS A 48 10.64 2.12 -11.92
N PHE A 49 10.57 1.96 -10.60
CA PHE A 49 10.21 3.04 -9.66
C PHE A 49 11.40 3.52 -8.81
N GLU A 50 12.64 3.29 -9.24
CA GLU A 50 13.83 3.77 -8.52
C GLU A 50 13.86 5.29 -8.36
N ASP A 51 13.31 6.03 -9.30
CA ASP A 51 13.26 7.50 -9.24
C ASP A 51 12.17 8.04 -8.29
N GLU A 52 11.23 7.17 -7.87
CA GLU A 52 10.12 7.55 -6.99
C GLU A 52 10.44 7.39 -5.50
N VAL A 53 11.53 6.73 -5.14
CA VAL A 53 11.92 6.51 -3.75
C VAL A 53 12.94 7.52 -3.27
N TYR A 54 12.94 7.79 -1.96
CA TYR A 54 14.00 8.54 -1.30
C TYR A 54 15.16 7.62 -0.96
N TRP A 55 16.26 7.77 -1.67
CA TRP A 55 17.50 7.07 -1.38
C TRP A 55 18.19 7.66 -0.16
N LEU A 56 18.81 6.78 0.64
CA LEU A 56 19.60 7.18 1.78
C LEU A 56 21.08 7.26 1.35
N ASP A 57 21.68 8.41 1.58
CA ASP A 57 23.13 8.60 1.44
C ASP A 57 23.79 8.19 2.76
N ILE A 58 24.27 6.95 2.80
CA ILE A 58 24.95 6.39 3.96
C ILE A 58 26.43 6.24 3.59
N ALA A 59 27.24 7.08 4.17
CA ALA A 59 28.70 7.00 3.99
C ALA A 59 29.20 5.61 4.35
N GLU A 60 30.11 5.06 3.53
CA GLU A 60 30.79 3.77 3.71
C GLU A 60 29.88 2.51 3.60
N ASP A 61 28.58 2.65 3.33
CA ASP A 61 27.71 1.50 3.07
C ASP A 61 27.50 1.34 1.57
N GLU A 62 28.09 0.33 0.97
CA GLU A 62 27.92 0.01 -0.45
C GLU A 62 26.51 -0.49 -0.77
N ARG A 63 25.72 -0.85 0.25
CA ARG A 63 24.36 -1.36 0.07
C ARG A 63 23.40 -0.20 -0.07
N ARG A 64 22.77 -0.09 -1.23
CA ARG A 64 21.74 0.90 -1.51
C ARG A 64 20.52 0.69 -0.58
N ARG A 65 20.12 1.73 0.13
CA ARG A 65 18.94 1.72 1.01
C ARG A 65 18.02 2.88 0.67
N PHE A 66 16.74 2.68 0.93
CA PHE A 66 15.72 3.68 0.63
C PHE A 66 14.63 3.69 1.71
N MET A 67 13.89 4.82 1.77
CA MET A 67 12.69 4.93 2.59
C MET A 67 11.52 4.23 1.88
N LEU A 68 10.78 3.39 2.60
CA LEU A 68 9.71 2.58 2.01
C LEU A 68 8.62 3.48 1.38
N PRO A 69 8.21 3.21 0.13
CA PRO A 69 7.11 3.92 -0.53
C PRO A 69 5.73 3.33 -0.19
N THR A 70 5.72 2.13 0.35
CA THR A 70 4.55 1.33 0.74
C THR A 70 5.00 0.16 1.61
N ALA A 71 4.19 -0.23 2.59
CA ALA A 71 4.50 -1.40 3.42
C ALA A 71 4.50 -2.71 2.61
N GLU A 72 3.83 -2.75 1.46
CA GLU A 72 3.90 -3.88 0.49
C GLU A 72 5.34 -4.31 0.25
N THR A 73 6.25 -3.36 -0.01
CA THR A 73 7.67 -3.64 -0.30
C THR A 73 8.35 -4.46 0.79
N ALA A 74 8.01 -4.21 2.05
CA ALA A 74 8.51 -4.97 3.18
C ALA A 74 7.75 -6.28 3.38
N LEU A 75 6.41 -6.22 3.32
CA LEU A 75 5.55 -7.39 3.59
C LEU A 75 5.77 -8.52 2.59
N VAL A 76 5.89 -8.24 1.28
CA VAL A 76 6.16 -9.27 0.26
C VAL A 76 7.59 -9.80 0.33
N SER A 77 8.46 -9.18 1.13
CA SER A 77 9.83 -9.63 1.37
C SER A 77 9.98 -10.48 2.63
N LEU A 78 8.93 -10.64 3.44
CA LEU A 78 8.99 -11.36 4.72
C LEU A 78 9.45 -12.82 4.54
N HIS A 79 8.97 -13.47 3.49
CA HIS A 79 9.26 -14.87 3.21
C HIS A 79 10.21 -15.06 2.03
N ARG A 80 11.00 -14.03 1.72
CA ARG A 80 12.05 -14.17 0.70
C ARG A 80 13.05 -15.25 1.12
N ASP A 81 13.41 -16.09 0.16
CA ASP A 81 14.32 -17.23 0.35
C ASP A 81 13.78 -18.32 1.29
N GLU A 82 12.48 -18.33 1.59
CA GLU A 82 11.79 -19.37 2.35
C GLU A 82 10.93 -20.24 1.44
N ILE A 83 10.81 -21.51 1.79
CA ILE A 83 9.85 -22.45 1.21
C ILE A 83 8.76 -22.68 2.23
N LEU A 84 7.58 -22.09 1.99
CA LEU A 84 6.42 -22.26 2.87
C LEU A 84 5.73 -23.60 2.60
N LYS A 85 5.20 -24.23 3.67
CA LYS A 85 4.37 -25.41 3.53
C LYS A 85 2.96 -24.99 3.14
N GLU A 86 2.27 -25.81 2.35
CA GLU A 86 0.86 -25.57 1.98
C GLU A 86 -0.04 -25.40 3.21
N SER A 87 0.23 -26.16 4.29
CA SER A 87 -0.52 -26.07 5.55
C SER A 87 -0.35 -24.74 6.30
N GLU A 88 0.61 -23.90 5.90
CA GLU A 88 0.85 -22.57 6.49
C GLU A 88 0.13 -21.46 5.74
N LEU A 89 -0.52 -21.79 4.62
CA LEU A 89 -1.24 -20.85 3.78
C LEU A 89 -2.76 -20.94 3.98
N PRO A 90 -3.51 -19.85 3.81
CA PRO A 90 -3.01 -18.52 3.48
C PRO A 90 -2.38 -17.81 4.68
N LYS A 91 -1.37 -16.97 4.43
CA LYS A 91 -0.86 -16.01 5.41
C LYS A 91 -1.39 -14.62 5.03
N LYS A 92 -1.98 -13.93 6.00
CA LYS A 92 -2.64 -12.63 5.80
C LYS A 92 -2.00 -11.60 6.72
N TYR A 93 -1.38 -10.60 6.15
CA TYR A 93 -0.67 -9.57 6.91
C TYR A 93 -1.22 -8.18 6.63
N ILE A 94 -1.24 -7.36 7.67
CA ILE A 94 -1.40 -5.91 7.56
C ILE A 94 -0.22 -5.20 8.19
N SER A 95 0.10 -4.02 7.66
CA SER A 95 1.04 -3.13 8.31
C SER A 95 0.61 -1.68 8.16
N TYR A 96 0.67 -0.92 9.23
CA TYR A 96 0.62 0.53 9.22
C TYR A 96 2.03 1.08 9.05
N THR A 97 2.21 1.95 8.06
CA THR A 97 3.46 2.72 7.90
C THR A 97 3.21 4.14 7.39
N PRO A 98 4.06 5.11 7.78
CA PRO A 98 4.30 6.25 6.93
C PRO A 98 4.94 5.77 5.63
N CYS A 99 4.51 6.31 4.51
CA CYS A 99 5.02 5.98 3.18
C CYS A 99 5.68 7.23 2.58
N PHE A 100 6.79 7.05 1.86
CA PHE A 100 7.62 8.14 1.36
C PHE A 100 7.77 8.03 -0.16
N ARG A 101 7.24 9.02 -0.91
CA ARG A 101 7.33 9.06 -2.37
C ARG A 101 7.85 10.41 -2.84
N ARG A 102 8.79 10.40 -3.77
CA ARG A 102 9.34 11.64 -4.35
C ARG A 102 8.36 12.36 -5.25
N GLU A 103 7.36 11.65 -5.79
CA GLU A 103 6.41 12.20 -6.75
C GLU A 103 7.11 12.88 -7.94
N ALA A 104 8.20 12.26 -8.42
CA ALA A 104 9.09 12.81 -9.45
C ALA A 104 8.41 12.86 -10.82
N GLY A 105 7.49 11.95 -11.11
CA GLY A 105 6.68 11.89 -12.33
C GLY A 105 5.40 12.70 -12.21
N SER A 106 5.45 14.01 -12.34
CA SER A 106 4.31 14.87 -12.09
C SER A 106 3.26 14.90 -13.21
N TYR A 107 2.67 13.78 -13.57
CA TYR A 107 1.42 13.77 -14.35
C TYR A 107 0.25 14.47 -13.62
N ARG A 108 0.44 14.76 -12.34
CA ARG A 108 -0.56 15.28 -11.40
C ARG A 108 -0.09 16.55 -10.71
N ALA A 109 0.60 17.44 -11.44
CA ALA A 109 1.10 18.71 -10.91
C ALA A 109 0.00 19.59 -10.28
N ASP A 110 -1.26 19.38 -10.68
CA ASP A 110 -2.43 20.07 -10.15
C ASP A 110 -2.94 19.48 -8.82
N GLU A 111 -2.50 18.29 -8.45
CA GLU A 111 -2.86 17.62 -7.20
C GLU A 111 -1.85 17.98 -6.10
N ARG A 112 -2.10 19.07 -5.40
CA ARG A 112 -1.22 19.54 -4.31
C ARG A 112 -1.92 19.52 -2.96
N GLY A 113 -1.12 19.65 -1.89
CA GLY A 113 -1.62 19.83 -0.53
C GLY A 113 -1.96 18.50 0.16
N MET A 114 -3.18 18.36 0.67
CA MET A 114 -3.59 17.18 1.45
C MET A 114 -3.80 15.93 0.61
N VAL A 115 -4.11 16.08 -0.69
CA VAL A 115 -4.45 14.96 -1.58
C VAL A 115 -3.21 14.18 -1.99
N ARG A 116 -2.08 14.86 -2.15
CA ARG A 116 -0.82 14.24 -2.55
C ARG A 116 0.36 14.89 -1.83
N GLY A 117 1.04 14.09 -1.03
CA GLY A 117 2.21 14.51 -0.27
C GLY A 117 3.39 13.56 -0.45
N HIS A 118 4.59 14.04 -0.13
CA HIS A 118 5.82 13.24 -0.12
C HIS A 118 5.86 12.22 1.02
N GLN A 119 5.04 12.43 2.04
CA GLN A 119 4.81 11.49 3.14
C GLN A 119 3.31 11.39 3.39
N PHE A 120 2.79 10.19 3.53
CA PHE A 120 1.41 9.90 3.90
C PHE A 120 1.36 8.60 4.69
N ASN A 121 0.27 8.37 5.42
CA ASN A 121 0.07 7.16 6.19
C ASN A 121 -0.78 6.15 5.40
N LYS A 122 -0.43 4.86 5.50
CA LYS A 122 -1.16 3.78 4.84
C LYS A 122 -1.23 2.54 5.73
N VAL A 123 -2.36 1.86 5.68
CA VAL A 123 -2.51 0.50 6.20
C VAL A 123 -2.56 -0.43 4.99
N GLU A 124 -1.55 -1.27 4.85
CA GLU A 124 -1.35 -2.16 3.71
C GLU A 124 -1.78 -3.57 4.04
N MET A 125 -2.43 -4.25 3.10
CA MET A 125 -2.79 -5.67 3.20
C MET A 125 -2.00 -6.50 2.20
N VAL A 126 -1.46 -7.64 2.64
CA VAL A 126 -0.82 -8.64 1.77
C VAL A 126 -1.30 -10.02 2.15
N GLN A 127 -1.57 -10.86 1.14
CA GLN A 127 -1.85 -12.28 1.32
C GLN A 127 -0.85 -13.12 0.54
N TYR A 128 -0.31 -14.16 1.20
CA TYR A 128 0.37 -15.26 0.55
C TYR A 128 -0.61 -16.44 0.47
N THR A 129 -0.82 -16.96 -0.71
CA THR A 129 -1.82 -17.99 -0.97
C THR A 129 -1.31 -19.01 -1.99
N LEU A 130 -1.98 -20.14 -2.10
CA LEU A 130 -1.73 -21.09 -3.18
C LEU A 130 -2.15 -20.47 -4.53
N PRO A 131 -1.48 -20.82 -5.65
CA PRO A 131 -1.81 -20.28 -6.97
C PRO A 131 -3.28 -20.46 -7.35
N GLU A 132 -3.88 -21.61 -7.06
CA GLU A 132 -5.29 -21.92 -7.33
C GLU A 132 -6.28 -21.07 -6.52
N ASP A 133 -5.86 -20.54 -5.39
CA ASP A 133 -6.67 -19.67 -4.53
C ASP A 133 -6.48 -18.18 -4.84
N SER A 134 -5.58 -17.83 -5.74
CA SER A 134 -5.12 -16.45 -5.99
C SER A 134 -6.26 -15.51 -6.36
N ASP A 135 -7.15 -15.93 -7.25
CA ASP A 135 -8.30 -15.12 -7.65
C ASP A 135 -9.26 -14.85 -6.49
N ARG A 136 -9.54 -15.87 -5.69
CA ARG A 136 -10.41 -15.75 -4.51
C ARG A 136 -9.79 -14.83 -3.45
N ALA A 137 -8.50 -14.97 -3.21
CA ALA A 137 -7.77 -14.12 -2.27
C ALA A 137 -7.73 -12.66 -2.72
N PHE A 138 -7.59 -12.42 -4.01
CA PHE A 138 -7.64 -11.07 -4.57
C PHE A 138 -9.03 -10.43 -4.40
N GLU A 139 -10.11 -11.13 -4.71
CA GLU A 139 -11.48 -10.61 -4.49
C GLU A 139 -11.76 -10.35 -3.00
N GLU A 140 -11.20 -11.16 -2.11
CA GLU A 140 -11.28 -10.92 -0.67
C GLU A 140 -10.58 -9.62 -0.27
N LEU A 141 -9.35 -9.37 -0.77
CA LEU A 141 -8.63 -8.11 -0.52
C LEU A 141 -9.43 -6.90 -0.99
N VAL A 142 -9.97 -6.95 -2.22
CA VAL A 142 -10.80 -5.88 -2.77
C VAL A 142 -12.02 -5.65 -1.90
N SER A 143 -12.73 -6.72 -1.50
CA SER A 143 -13.90 -6.63 -0.63
C SER A 143 -13.59 -6.04 0.75
N CYS A 144 -12.44 -6.38 1.32
CA CYS A 144 -11.98 -5.81 2.59
C CYS A 144 -11.76 -4.29 2.46
N ALA A 145 -11.10 -3.85 1.40
CA ALA A 145 -10.85 -2.43 1.16
C ALA A 145 -12.14 -1.64 0.87
N GLU A 146 -13.03 -2.18 0.02
CA GLU A 146 -14.38 -1.60 -0.20
C GLU A 146 -15.18 -1.49 1.09
N GLY A 147 -15.09 -2.50 1.95
CA GLY A 147 -15.76 -2.53 3.25
C GLY A 147 -15.39 -1.36 4.15
N LEU A 148 -14.12 -0.97 4.17
CA LEU A 148 -13.65 0.20 4.91
C LEU A 148 -14.30 1.50 4.42
N VAL A 149 -14.26 1.72 3.11
CA VAL A 149 -14.79 2.95 2.48
C VAL A 149 -16.30 3.02 2.65
N LYS A 150 -16.99 1.89 2.48
CA LYS A 150 -18.43 1.75 2.70
C LYS A 150 -18.81 2.03 4.17
N GLY A 151 -18.03 1.50 5.13
CA GLY A 151 -18.24 1.71 6.56
C GLY A 151 -18.10 3.17 6.98
N LEU A 152 -17.30 3.96 6.25
CA LEU A 152 -17.17 5.41 6.43
C LEU A 152 -18.31 6.21 5.76
N GLY A 153 -19.17 5.56 4.99
CA GLY A 153 -20.30 6.20 4.31
C GLY A 153 -19.90 7.04 3.09
N PHE A 154 -18.71 6.83 2.53
CA PHE A 154 -18.28 7.54 1.33
C PHE A 154 -18.99 7.01 0.08
N HIS A 155 -19.25 7.92 -0.86
CA HIS A 155 -19.60 7.55 -2.22
C HIS A 155 -18.31 7.16 -2.94
N PHE A 156 -18.22 5.91 -3.41
CA PHE A 156 -17.02 5.37 -4.03
C PHE A 156 -17.36 4.53 -5.27
N ARG A 157 -16.35 4.21 -6.02
CA ARG A 157 -16.40 3.23 -7.11
C ARG A 157 -15.13 2.40 -7.11
N THR A 158 -15.23 1.16 -7.60
CA THR A 158 -14.09 0.30 -7.87
C THR A 158 -13.85 0.28 -9.37
N VAL A 159 -12.62 0.57 -9.77
CA VAL A 159 -12.21 0.70 -11.18
C VAL A 159 -11.20 -0.40 -11.50
N LYS A 160 -11.49 -1.20 -12.52
CA LYS A 160 -10.52 -2.14 -13.08
C LYS A 160 -9.59 -1.38 -14.03
N LEU A 161 -8.30 -1.42 -13.77
CA LEU A 161 -7.32 -0.73 -14.60
C LEU A 161 -7.18 -1.40 -15.98
N ALA A 162 -6.92 -0.56 -16.97
CA ALA A 162 -6.53 -1.02 -18.31
C ALA A 162 -5.14 -1.68 -18.24
N ALA A 163 -4.88 -2.64 -19.12
CA ALA A 163 -3.62 -3.37 -19.14
C ALA A 163 -2.37 -2.47 -19.27
N GLY A 164 -2.51 -1.31 -19.92
CA GLY A 164 -1.43 -0.33 -20.04
C GLY A 164 -1.06 0.40 -18.76
N ASP A 165 -1.98 0.44 -17.78
CA ASP A 165 -1.76 1.07 -16.47
C ASP A 165 -1.32 0.07 -15.40
N CYS A 166 -1.49 -1.23 -15.66
CA CYS A 166 -1.03 -2.26 -14.75
C CYS A 166 0.50 -2.30 -14.68
N SER A 167 1.03 -2.46 -13.49
CA SER A 167 2.45 -2.74 -13.33
C SER A 167 2.83 -4.09 -13.94
N ALA A 168 4.06 -4.26 -14.42
CA ALA A 168 4.53 -5.52 -15.01
C ALA A 168 4.48 -6.72 -14.04
N SER A 169 4.50 -6.45 -12.74
CA SER A 169 4.37 -7.45 -11.68
C SER A 169 2.92 -7.84 -11.36
N MET A 170 1.92 -7.16 -11.95
CA MET A 170 0.50 -7.32 -11.63
C MET A 170 -0.22 -8.06 -12.75
N ALA A 171 -0.95 -9.13 -12.40
CA ALA A 171 -1.83 -9.82 -13.34
C ALA A 171 -3.16 -9.08 -13.52
N ARG A 172 -3.63 -8.39 -12.47
CA ARG A 172 -4.89 -7.64 -12.44
C ARG A 172 -4.81 -6.57 -11.36
N THR A 173 -5.36 -5.38 -11.64
CA THR A 173 -5.37 -4.27 -10.69
C THR A 173 -6.75 -3.64 -10.65
N TYR A 174 -7.22 -3.34 -9.44
CA TYR A 174 -8.38 -2.51 -9.16
C TYR A 174 -7.97 -1.33 -8.29
N ASP A 175 -8.53 -0.16 -8.59
CA ASP A 175 -8.44 1.02 -7.73
C ASP A 175 -9.78 1.26 -7.06
N ILE A 176 -9.76 1.65 -5.81
CA ILE A 176 -10.94 2.17 -5.11
C ILE A 176 -10.82 3.69 -5.09
N GLU A 177 -11.80 4.35 -5.67
CA GLU A 177 -11.84 5.79 -5.79
C GLU A 177 -13.03 6.36 -5.02
N ILE A 178 -12.83 7.40 -4.21
CA ILE A 178 -13.89 8.14 -3.54
C ILE A 178 -14.22 9.43 -4.26
N GLN A 179 -15.50 9.81 -4.22
CA GLN A 179 -15.92 11.11 -4.72
C GLN A 179 -15.46 12.22 -3.77
N ILE A 180 -14.79 13.23 -4.31
CA ILE A 180 -14.40 14.44 -3.58
C ILE A 180 -15.25 15.61 -4.11
N PRO A 181 -16.31 16.04 -3.36
CA PRO A 181 -17.22 17.07 -3.84
C PRO A 181 -16.55 18.38 -4.23
N SER A 182 -15.54 18.80 -3.46
CA SER A 182 -14.81 20.05 -3.72
C SER A 182 -13.99 20.03 -5.01
N MET A 183 -13.68 18.84 -5.54
CA MET A 183 -12.92 18.67 -6.78
C MET A 183 -13.83 18.25 -7.95
N ASN A 184 -15.12 18.03 -7.68
CA ASN A 184 -16.09 17.49 -8.63
C ASN A 184 -15.57 16.24 -9.38
N GLY A 185 -14.88 15.36 -8.68
CA GLY A 185 -14.23 14.20 -9.25
C GLY A 185 -13.98 13.09 -8.25
N TYR A 186 -13.41 12.00 -8.75
CA TYR A 186 -13.00 10.86 -7.96
C TYR A 186 -11.50 10.86 -7.75
N LYS A 187 -11.07 10.35 -6.60
CA LYS A 187 -9.65 10.17 -6.25
C LYS A 187 -9.44 8.77 -5.68
N GLU A 188 -8.38 8.15 -6.15
CA GLU A 188 -7.89 6.87 -5.66
C GLU A 188 -7.51 6.96 -4.19
N VAL A 189 -7.93 5.97 -3.41
CA VAL A 189 -7.61 5.80 -2.00
C VAL A 189 -7.07 4.41 -1.68
N SER A 190 -7.13 3.48 -2.67
CA SER A 190 -6.51 2.16 -2.59
C SER A 190 -6.25 1.64 -4.00
#